data_c106804991c1eacf66190e22da115772
#
_entry.id   c106804991c1eacf66190e22da115772
#
_cell.length_a   1.000
_cell.length_b   1.000
_cell.length_c   1.000
_cell.angle_alpha   90.00
_cell.angle_beta   90.00
_cell.angle_gamma   90.00
#
_symmetry.space_group_name_H-M   'P 1'
#
loop_
_entity.id
_entity.type
_entity.pdbx_description
1 polymer ?
#
loop_
_entity_poly.entity_id
_entity_poly.type
_entity_poly.pdbx_seq_one_letter_code
_entity_poly.pdbx_strand_id
1 'polypeptide(L)'
;MSFTLRELLIFLMDCFFGGSWPRGTVTGLLFIIGEWGLLQKSGLKGWWALIPCAREYQLARCAGREPEGRILSVAEFGRIIANGVMYSLKGDGGIIVSVFLVVGISLEIVVFLYRLQVFGGLIEVYGTRKRWMWLWFLQSVRWIPALIWGWTKTFRPEWQVEDLRREMSARASSGDTTVMEHGLTVNLKERSTRDFFQKKILLWDIHMVIPQGHMVLLLGGSGAGKTTLVNAINGYEKANAEIMLNGSNMYTQYKSMQYETGFVPQQELMRNKDTVYYTLTDAAKLRLPKDVPGDARRKRVEEVMEIFGLTAVRNSLVQKLSGGQKKRLSIAMELISNPSLFILDEPDSGLDGVMARELMQQLRKTADTGKIVIVITHTPDRVIEFFDDVIVLAKDSARTGRLAFYGSIQEAREFFGCEKMEEIVKLVNRPEEGGAGMADAFITKYLEVQHA
;
A
#
# COMPACT_ATOMS: atom_id res chain seq x y z
N MET A 1 3.98 60.81 11.59
CA MET A 1 3.47 59.61 12.27
C MET A 1 4.61 58.66 12.54
N SER A 2 5.11 58.60 13.78
CA SER A 2 6.26 57.74 14.14
C SER A 2 5.68 56.42 14.67
N PHE A 3 5.83 55.35 13.88
CA PHE A 3 5.67 54.00 14.39
C PHE A 3 6.58 53.83 15.60
N THR A 4 6.03 53.46 16.73
CA THR A 4 6.89 53.04 17.83
C THR A 4 7.59 51.72 17.44
N LEU A 5 8.84 51.53 17.82
CA LEU A 5 9.61 50.30 17.55
C LEU A 5 8.81 49.06 18.00
N ARG A 6 8.04 49.16 19.06
CA ARG A 6 7.20 48.10 19.59
C ARG A 6 6.02 47.73 18.61
N GLU A 7 5.38 48.73 18.02
CA GLU A 7 4.25 48.54 17.08
C GLU A 7 4.76 47.94 15.76
N LEU A 8 5.93 48.40 15.28
CA LEU A 8 6.58 47.78 14.11
C LEU A 8 6.91 46.30 14.37
N LEU A 9 7.43 46.01 15.57
CA LEU A 9 7.78 44.64 15.94
C LEU A 9 6.56 43.74 16.04
N ILE A 10 5.42 44.20 16.62
CA ILE A 10 4.16 43.45 16.68
C ILE A 10 3.61 43.21 15.28
N PHE A 11 3.61 44.23 14.41
CA PHE A 11 3.19 44.10 13.02
C PHE A 11 4.03 43.11 12.24
N LEU A 12 5.34 43.17 12.35
CA LEU A 12 6.26 42.21 11.72
C LEU A 12 6.01 40.79 12.26
N MET A 13 5.79 40.63 13.56
CA MET A 13 5.51 39.33 14.18
C MET A 13 4.17 38.76 13.69
N ASP A 14 3.12 39.58 13.54
CA ASP A 14 1.85 39.15 12.96
C ASP A 14 1.99 38.74 11.48
N CYS A 15 2.80 39.45 10.69
CA CYS A 15 3.10 39.08 9.31
C CYS A 15 3.86 37.76 9.20
N PHE A 16 4.87 37.53 10.05
CA PHE A 16 5.69 36.33 10.02
C PHE A 16 5.02 35.10 10.62
N PHE A 17 4.30 35.27 11.73
CA PHE A 17 3.80 34.15 12.53
C PHE A 17 2.27 33.95 12.45
N GLY A 18 1.55 34.92 11.89
CA GLY A 18 0.12 34.78 11.56
C GLY A 18 -0.80 34.59 12.76
N GLY A 19 -0.57 35.26 13.87
CA GLY A 19 -1.46 35.19 15.02
C GLY A 19 -1.09 36.11 16.17
N SER A 20 -2.07 36.37 17.06
CA SER A 20 -1.94 37.28 18.20
C SER A 20 -0.88 36.82 19.21
N TRP A 21 0.05 37.73 19.54
CA TRP A 21 1.08 37.55 20.58
C TRP A 21 0.47 37.25 21.96
N PRO A 22 1.03 36.34 22.80
CA PRO A 22 2.28 35.52 22.58
C PRO A 22 2.01 34.09 22.07
N ARG A 23 0.76 33.60 22.05
CA ARG A 23 0.46 32.20 21.70
C ARG A 23 0.67 31.89 20.21
N GLY A 24 0.39 32.84 19.33
CA GLY A 24 0.56 32.71 17.89
C GLY A 24 2.03 32.58 17.45
N THR A 25 2.97 33.09 18.22
CA THR A 25 4.40 33.04 17.90
C THR A 25 5.00 31.64 17.98
N VAL A 26 4.66 30.88 19.02
CA VAL A 26 5.18 29.52 19.19
C VAL A 26 4.62 28.58 18.11
N THR A 27 3.31 28.63 17.87
CA THR A 27 2.66 27.81 16.84
C THR A 27 3.12 28.20 15.44
N GLY A 28 3.36 29.51 15.20
CA GLY A 28 3.92 30.02 13.95
C GLY A 28 5.34 29.54 13.70
N LEU A 29 6.21 29.56 14.71
CA LEU A 29 7.58 29.00 14.62
C LEU A 29 7.57 27.51 14.32
N LEU A 30 6.75 26.74 15.02
CA LEU A 30 6.59 25.31 14.78
C LEU A 30 6.10 25.03 13.36
N PHE A 31 5.18 25.87 12.87
CA PHE A 31 4.69 25.76 11.50
C PHE A 31 5.80 26.02 10.47
N ILE A 32 6.58 27.09 10.63
CA ILE A 32 7.72 27.40 9.75
C ILE A 32 8.75 26.28 9.75
N ILE A 33 9.05 25.70 10.91
CA ILE A 33 9.96 24.54 11.02
C ILE A 33 9.38 23.35 10.25
N GLY A 34 8.08 23.09 10.36
CA GLY A 34 7.41 22.04 9.61
C GLY A 34 7.44 22.28 8.09
N GLU A 35 7.14 23.51 7.64
CA GLU A 35 7.20 23.89 6.23
C GLU A 35 8.62 23.78 5.67
N TRP A 36 9.64 24.16 6.44
CA TRP A 36 11.04 23.97 6.07
C TRP A 36 11.33 22.52 5.70
N GLY A 37 10.89 21.56 6.54
CA GLY A 37 11.03 20.13 6.27
C GLY A 37 10.25 19.68 5.03
N LEU A 38 9.02 20.17 4.84
CA LEU A 38 8.21 19.89 3.66
C LEU A 38 8.86 20.37 2.37
N LEU A 39 9.40 21.62 2.36
CA LEU A 39 10.09 22.20 1.21
C LEU A 39 11.36 21.39 0.88
N GLN A 40 12.16 21.03 1.88
CA GLN A 40 13.35 20.20 1.65
C GLN A 40 13.00 18.82 1.08
N LYS A 41 11.97 18.18 1.59
CA LYS A 41 11.49 16.90 1.04
C LYS A 41 10.99 17.00 -0.40
N SER A 42 10.49 18.17 -0.77
CA SER A 42 10.04 18.46 -2.14
C SER A 42 11.18 18.96 -3.06
N GLY A 43 12.45 18.83 -2.63
CA GLY A 43 13.59 19.29 -3.42
C GLY A 43 13.77 20.80 -3.48
N LEU A 44 12.98 21.55 -2.70
CA LEU A 44 13.06 23.00 -2.63
C LEU A 44 13.94 23.46 -1.47
N LYS A 45 14.49 24.67 -1.57
CA LYS A 45 15.31 25.24 -0.49
C LYS A 45 14.43 25.61 0.72
N GLY A 46 14.67 25.02 1.88
CA GLY A 46 13.84 25.19 3.09
C GLY A 46 13.73 26.63 3.59
N TRP A 47 14.74 27.50 3.34
CA TRP A 47 14.73 28.91 3.78
C TRP A 47 13.58 29.74 3.19
N TRP A 48 12.93 29.28 2.10
CA TRP A 48 11.72 29.92 1.56
C TRP A 48 10.57 29.96 2.58
N ALA A 49 10.54 29.05 3.56
CA ALA A 49 9.57 29.08 4.65
C ALA A 49 9.65 30.34 5.51
N LEU A 50 10.79 31.05 5.50
CA LEU A 50 10.99 32.29 6.25
C LEU A 50 10.36 33.52 5.58
N ILE A 51 10.05 33.47 4.29
CA ILE A 51 9.50 34.62 3.53
C ILE A 51 7.99 34.45 3.39
N PRO A 52 7.13 35.30 4.03
CA PRO A 52 5.69 35.08 4.13
C PRO A 52 4.98 34.76 2.80
N CYS A 53 5.01 35.64 1.81
CA CYS A 53 4.32 35.41 0.54
C CYS A 53 4.97 34.30 -0.31
N ALA A 54 6.32 34.20 -0.27
CA ALA A 54 7.03 33.21 -1.03
C ALA A 54 6.81 31.78 -0.47
N ARG A 55 6.67 31.62 0.85
CA ARG A 55 6.37 30.32 1.46
C ARG A 55 5.03 29.75 0.96
N GLU A 56 3.99 30.56 0.87
CA GLU A 56 2.67 30.13 0.37
C GLU A 56 2.76 29.63 -1.09
N TYR A 57 3.53 30.35 -1.93
CA TYR A 57 3.79 29.92 -3.30
C TYR A 57 4.60 28.60 -3.36
N GLN A 58 5.66 28.48 -2.56
CA GLN A 58 6.49 27.28 -2.55
C GLN A 58 5.74 26.07 -1.97
N LEU A 59 4.88 26.28 -0.97
CA LEU A 59 4.02 25.23 -0.42
C LEU A 59 3.03 24.74 -1.47
N ALA A 60 2.47 25.64 -2.27
CA ALA A 60 1.58 25.28 -3.38
C ALA A 60 2.32 24.50 -4.47
N ARG A 61 3.60 24.81 -4.75
CA ARG A 61 4.45 23.99 -5.64
C ARG A 61 4.62 22.57 -5.09
N CYS A 62 4.86 22.40 -3.78
CA CYS A 62 4.92 21.09 -3.15
C CYS A 62 3.61 20.30 -3.27
N ALA A 63 2.49 21.01 -3.39
CA ALA A 63 1.15 20.46 -3.55
C ALA A 63 0.76 20.16 -5.02
N GLY A 64 1.63 20.47 -6.00
CA GLY A 64 1.28 20.41 -7.42
C GLY A 64 0.21 21.42 -7.85
N ARG A 65 0.05 22.53 -7.10
CA ARG A 65 -0.97 23.57 -7.29
C ARG A 65 -0.32 24.93 -7.54
N GLU A 66 0.60 25.00 -8.50
CA GLU A 66 1.36 26.22 -8.77
C GLU A 66 0.51 27.41 -9.22
N PRO A 67 -0.51 27.28 -10.10
CA PRO A 67 -1.38 28.41 -10.48
C PRO A 67 -2.10 29.02 -9.28
N GLU A 68 -2.65 28.18 -8.40
CA GLU A 68 -3.34 28.59 -7.16
C GLU A 68 -2.35 29.26 -6.19
N GLY A 69 -1.12 28.78 -6.15
CA GLY A 69 -0.05 29.36 -5.35
C GLY A 69 0.34 30.79 -5.74
N ARG A 70 0.29 31.12 -7.02
CA ARG A 70 0.54 32.50 -7.51
C ARG A 70 -0.54 33.46 -7.00
N ILE A 71 -1.82 33.06 -7.11
CA ILE A 71 -2.96 33.86 -6.62
C ILE A 71 -2.86 34.00 -5.11
N LEU A 72 -2.59 32.90 -4.40
CA LEU A 72 -2.46 32.89 -2.95
C LEU A 72 -1.35 33.83 -2.47
N SER A 73 -0.19 33.81 -3.11
CA SER A 73 0.96 34.68 -2.77
C SER A 73 0.63 36.16 -2.96
N VAL A 74 -0.06 36.51 -4.06
CA VAL A 74 -0.47 37.90 -4.33
C VAL A 74 -1.56 38.36 -3.34
N ALA A 75 -2.54 37.52 -3.05
CA ALA A 75 -3.61 37.82 -2.09
C ALA A 75 -3.04 38.00 -0.68
N GLU A 76 -2.09 37.17 -0.26
CA GLU A 76 -1.41 37.28 1.02
C GLU A 76 -0.60 38.56 1.13
N PHE A 77 0.09 38.97 0.06
CA PHE A 77 0.81 40.24 0.01
C PHE A 77 -0.16 41.43 0.14
N GLY A 78 -1.28 41.41 -0.60
CA GLY A 78 -2.31 42.43 -0.49
C GLY A 78 -2.92 42.51 0.92
N ARG A 79 -3.14 41.35 1.56
CA ARG A 79 -3.63 41.26 2.96
C ARG A 79 -2.66 41.90 3.95
N ILE A 80 -1.37 41.65 3.79
CA ILE A 80 -0.30 42.25 4.62
C ILE A 80 -0.33 43.78 4.50
N ILE A 81 -0.46 44.30 3.27
CA ILE A 81 -0.55 45.76 3.02
C ILE A 81 -1.83 46.34 3.66
N ALA A 82 -3.00 45.70 3.44
CA ALA A 82 -4.25 46.17 3.99
C ALA A 82 -4.21 46.25 5.54
N ASN A 83 -3.69 45.22 6.18
CA ASN A 83 -3.48 45.19 7.63
C ASN A 83 -2.49 46.26 8.10
N GLY A 84 -1.40 46.48 7.36
CA GLY A 84 -0.42 47.55 7.67
C GLY A 84 -1.03 48.93 7.62
N VAL A 85 -1.86 49.23 6.61
CA VAL A 85 -2.55 50.50 6.48
C VAL A 85 -3.57 50.68 7.64
N MET A 86 -4.38 49.65 7.93
CA MET A 86 -5.32 49.71 9.05
C MET A 86 -4.62 49.94 10.39
N TYR A 87 -3.45 49.29 10.59
CA TYR A 87 -2.67 49.48 11.81
C TYR A 87 -2.11 50.89 11.93
N SER A 88 -1.68 51.49 10.79
CA SER A 88 -1.13 52.84 10.76
C SER A 88 -2.18 53.94 10.98
N LEU A 89 -3.42 53.67 10.60
CA LEU A 89 -4.57 54.61 10.70
C LEU A 89 -5.36 54.48 12.01
N LYS A 90 -4.84 53.79 13.02
CA LYS A 90 -5.44 53.67 14.35
C LYS A 90 -5.72 55.03 14.98
N GLY A 91 -6.99 55.47 14.92
CA GLY A 91 -7.51 56.65 15.61
C GLY A 91 -8.24 57.68 14.75
N ASP A 92 -7.95 57.86 13.45
CA ASP A 92 -8.58 58.82 12.56
C ASP A 92 -9.28 58.18 11.35
N GLY A 93 -10.03 57.16 11.63
CA GLY A 93 -10.28 56.13 10.63
C GLY A 93 -11.48 56.30 9.70
N GLY A 94 -12.08 57.40 9.47
CA GLY A 94 -13.09 57.67 8.46
C GLY A 94 -13.36 56.57 7.38
N ILE A 95 -13.80 56.95 6.26
CA ILE A 95 -14.14 56.07 5.10
C ILE A 95 -12.94 55.19 4.66
N ILE A 96 -11.70 55.69 4.80
CA ILE A 96 -10.50 54.96 4.35
C ILE A 96 -10.30 53.65 5.15
N VAL A 97 -10.47 53.66 6.47
CA VAL A 97 -10.34 52.44 7.30
C VAL A 97 -11.45 51.46 6.97
N SER A 98 -12.67 51.91 6.70
CA SER A 98 -13.76 51.03 6.29
C SER A 98 -13.52 50.37 4.94
N VAL A 99 -12.94 51.07 3.98
CA VAL A 99 -12.56 50.50 2.68
C VAL A 99 -11.45 49.44 2.84
N PHE A 100 -10.40 49.74 3.59
CA PHE A 100 -9.34 48.77 3.83
C PHE A 100 -9.77 47.57 4.66
N LEU A 101 -10.77 47.74 5.56
CA LEU A 101 -11.37 46.62 6.27
C LEU A 101 -12.13 45.68 5.31
N VAL A 102 -12.95 46.22 4.40
CA VAL A 102 -13.67 45.42 3.41
C VAL A 102 -12.69 44.70 2.47
N VAL A 103 -11.68 45.43 1.99
CA VAL A 103 -10.61 44.82 1.15
C VAL A 103 -9.87 43.71 1.90
N GLY A 104 -9.51 43.94 3.17
CA GLY A 104 -8.84 42.95 4.01
C GLY A 104 -9.68 41.69 4.21
N ILE A 105 -10.98 41.83 4.53
CA ILE A 105 -11.91 40.71 4.67
C ILE A 105 -12.02 39.91 3.33
N SER A 106 -12.16 40.64 2.22
CA SER A 106 -12.25 40.00 0.89
C SER A 106 -11.02 39.21 0.55
N LEU A 107 -9.83 39.72 0.81
CA LEU A 107 -8.57 39.05 0.64
C LEU A 107 -8.41 37.84 1.58
N GLU A 108 -8.88 37.93 2.82
CA GLU A 108 -8.88 36.80 3.77
C GLU A 108 -9.73 35.62 3.26
N ILE A 109 -10.90 35.92 2.66
CA ILE A 109 -11.73 34.89 2.03
C ILE A 109 -11.01 34.24 0.84
N VAL A 110 -10.34 35.02 0.00
CA VAL A 110 -9.56 34.50 -1.13
C VAL A 110 -8.42 33.62 -0.63
N VAL A 111 -7.62 34.11 0.32
CA VAL A 111 -6.53 33.34 0.93
C VAL A 111 -7.03 32.03 1.50
N PHE A 112 -8.15 32.06 2.19
CA PHE A 112 -8.77 30.88 2.77
C PHE A 112 -9.17 29.83 1.73
N LEU A 113 -9.85 30.22 0.66
CA LEU A 113 -10.30 29.32 -0.41
C LEU A 113 -9.13 28.67 -1.13
N TYR A 114 -8.10 29.45 -1.48
CA TYR A 114 -6.92 28.92 -2.17
C TYR A 114 -6.02 28.08 -1.27
N ARG A 115 -5.93 28.36 0.04
CA ARG A 115 -5.28 27.48 1.01
C ARG A 115 -5.93 26.11 1.10
N LEU A 116 -7.28 26.05 1.04
CA LEU A 116 -7.98 24.76 1.01
C LEU A 116 -7.55 23.91 -0.19
N GLN A 117 -7.40 24.53 -1.36
CA GLN A 117 -6.98 23.84 -2.57
C GLN A 117 -5.51 23.35 -2.45
N VAL A 118 -4.63 24.19 -1.92
CA VAL A 118 -3.22 23.82 -1.67
C VAL A 118 -3.10 22.68 -0.66
N PHE A 119 -3.83 22.74 0.45
CA PHE A 119 -3.83 21.66 1.45
C PHE A 119 -4.44 20.37 0.90
N GLY A 120 -5.48 20.47 0.04
CA GLY A 120 -6.01 19.35 -0.72
C GLY A 120 -4.97 18.69 -1.61
N GLY A 121 -4.21 19.49 -2.36
CA GLY A 121 -3.11 19.01 -3.18
C GLY A 121 -1.98 18.35 -2.36
N LEU A 122 -1.61 18.91 -1.20
CA LEU A 122 -0.65 18.26 -0.30
C LEU A 122 -1.12 16.89 0.17
N ILE A 123 -2.42 16.74 0.49
CA ILE A 123 -3.00 15.46 0.89
C ILE A 123 -2.92 14.44 -0.25
N GLU A 124 -3.15 14.87 -1.50
CA GLU A 124 -3.01 14.05 -2.70
C GLU A 124 -1.56 13.64 -2.93
N VAL A 125 -0.63 14.59 -2.94
CA VAL A 125 0.82 14.35 -3.17
C VAL A 125 1.45 13.44 -2.12
N TYR A 126 1.03 13.56 -0.85
CA TYR A 126 1.52 12.70 0.23
C TYR A 126 0.69 11.42 0.43
N GLY A 127 -0.30 11.16 -0.43
CA GLY A 127 -1.12 9.97 -0.40
C GLY A 127 -1.87 9.74 0.93
N THR A 128 -2.21 10.80 1.67
CA THR A 128 -2.75 10.69 3.02
C THR A 128 -4.28 10.68 3.05
N ARG A 129 -4.88 10.32 4.18
CA ARG A 129 -6.35 10.28 4.33
C ARG A 129 -6.94 11.69 4.36
N LYS A 130 -8.08 11.93 3.71
CA LYS A 130 -8.79 13.24 3.66
C LYS A 130 -9.09 13.84 5.04
N ARG A 131 -9.16 13.05 6.11
CA ARG A 131 -9.34 13.54 7.49
C ARG A 131 -8.21 14.45 7.98
N TRP A 132 -7.01 14.39 7.39
CA TRP A 132 -5.91 15.30 7.68
C TRP A 132 -6.22 16.75 7.28
N MET A 133 -7.20 16.98 6.37
CA MET A 133 -7.68 18.30 5.96
C MET A 133 -8.08 19.14 7.16
N TRP A 134 -8.79 18.57 8.15
CA TRP A 134 -9.23 19.29 9.34
C TRP A 134 -8.08 19.87 10.17
N LEU A 135 -6.95 19.13 10.26
CA LEU A 135 -5.77 19.61 10.98
C LEU A 135 -5.03 20.73 10.21
N TRP A 136 -5.00 20.65 8.88
CA TRP A 136 -4.45 21.71 8.05
C TRP A 136 -5.30 22.98 8.06
N PHE A 137 -6.61 22.81 8.14
CA PHE A 137 -7.59 23.88 8.14
C PHE A 137 -7.55 24.74 9.41
N LEU A 138 -7.41 24.10 10.57
CA LEU A 138 -7.41 24.80 11.87
C LEU A 138 -6.06 25.50 12.09
N GLN A 139 -6.06 26.84 11.98
CA GLN A 139 -4.87 27.68 12.10
C GLN A 139 -4.05 27.41 13.37
N SER A 140 -4.70 27.10 14.48
CA SER A 140 -4.05 26.83 15.77
C SER A 140 -3.29 25.51 15.84
N VAL A 141 -3.61 24.53 14.97
CA VAL A 141 -3.05 23.18 15.03
C VAL A 141 -2.37 22.74 13.73
N ARG A 142 -2.38 23.55 12.67
CA ARG A 142 -1.78 23.23 11.36
C ARG A 142 -0.27 22.95 11.42
N TRP A 143 0.43 23.40 12.46
CA TRP A 143 1.81 23.09 12.71
C TRP A 143 2.05 21.59 12.98
N ILE A 144 1.05 20.86 13.49
CA ILE A 144 1.14 19.43 13.77
C ILE A 144 1.36 18.62 12.48
N PRO A 145 0.47 18.70 11.46
CA PRO A 145 0.71 17.99 10.21
C PRO A 145 1.96 18.50 9.49
N ALA A 146 2.27 19.80 9.54
CA ALA A 146 3.48 20.34 8.94
C ALA A 146 4.75 19.72 9.52
N LEU A 147 4.88 19.62 10.84
CA LEU A 147 6.01 18.97 11.51
C LEU A 147 6.05 17.47 11.22
N ILE A 148 4.92 16.77 11.36
CA ILE A 148 4.87 15.33 11.14
C ILE A 148 5.29 15.00 9.71
N TRP A 149 4.68 15.65 8.71
CA TRP A 149 4.98 15.37 7.31
C TRP A 149 6.36 15.89 6.89
N GLY A 150 6.78 17.03 7.42
CA GLY A 150 8.09 17.61 7.13
C GLY A 150 9.27 16.77 7.62
N TRP A 151 9.19 16.21 8.81
CA TRP A 151 10.37 15.62 9.48
C TRP A 151 10.31 14.09 9.67
N THR A 152 9.14 13.45 9.54
CA THR A 152 9.06 11.98 9.65
C THR A 152 9.38 11.29 8.34
N LYS A 153 10.13 10.21 8.37
CA LYS A 153 10.47 9.40 7.19
C LYS A 153 9.26 8.69 6.56
N THR A 154 8.16 8.59 7.29
CA THR A 154 6.94 7.87 6.89
C THR A 154 6.14 8.59 5.80
N PHE A 155 6.19 9.93 5.77
CA PHE A 155 5.47 10.74 4.79
C PHE A 155 6.45 11.25 3.74
N ARG A 156 6.35 10.73 2.50
CA ARG A 156 7.16 11.18 1.35
C ARG A 156 6.22 11.54 0.21
N PRO A 157 6.53 12.59 -0.59
CA PRO A 157 5.79 12.90 -1.81
C PRO A 157 5.86 11.73 -2.80
N GLU A 158 4.79 11.45 -3.53
CA GLU A 158 4.71 10.32 -4.48
C GLU A 158 5.83 10.36 -5.54
N TRP A 159 6.18 11.55 -6.05
CA TRP A 159 7.26 11.70 -7.04
C TRP A 159 8.66 11.37 -6.49
N GLN A 160 8.96 11.60 -5.19
CA GLN A 160 10.22 11.13 -4.59
C GLN A 160 10.29 9.60 -4.51
N VAL A 161 9.16 8.95 -4.44
CA VAL A 161 9.09 7.49 -4.47
C VAL A 161 9.42 6.98 -5.87
N GLU A 162 9.03 7.71 -6.93
CA GLU A 162 9.40 7.38 -8.32
C GLU A 162 10.87 7.66 -8.62
N ASP A 163 11.45 8.75 -8.11
CA ASP A 163 12.88 9.04 -8.28
C ASP A 163 13.76 8.04 -7.51
N LEU A 164 13.36 7.67 -6.29
CA LEU A 164 13.99 6.57 -5.55
C LEU A 164 13.88 5.24 -6.29
N ARG A 165 12.75 4.99 -6.96
CA ARG A 165 12.54 3.81 -7.80
C ARG A 165 13.50 3.80 -9.00
N ARG A 166 13.70 4.95 -9.67
CA ARG A 166 14.67 5.11 -10.77
C ARG A 166 16.11 4.95 -10.30
N GLU A 167 16.46 5.53 -9.14
CA GLU A 167 17.78 5.36 -8.54
C GLU A 167 18.04 3.92 -8.08
N MET A 168 17.02 3.24 -7.53
CA MET A 168 17.14 1.83 -7.13
C MET A 168 17.23 0.91 -8.35
N SER A 169 16.50 1.18 -9.43
CA SER A 169 16.63 0.43 -10.69
C SER A 169 17.99 0.67 -11.36
N ALA A 170 18.54 1.89 -11.27
CA ALA A 170 19.89 2.20 -11.76
C ALA A 170 20.99 1.53 -10.91
N ARG A 171 20.79 1.36 -9.59
CA ARG A 171 21.71 0.63 -8.69
C ARG A 171 21.62 -0.88 -8.88
N ALA A 172 20.41 -1.42 -9.15
CA ALA A 172 20.23 -2.85 -9.47
C ALA A 172 20.93 -3.25 -10.76
N SER A 173 21.04 -2.33 -11.74
CA SER A 173 21.83 -2.55 -12.95
C SER A 173 23.36 -2.51 -12.75
N SER A 174 23.85 -2.13 -11.56
CA SER A 174 25.29 -2.07 -11.21
C SER A 174 25.81 -3.25 -10.37
N GLY A 175 25.10 -4.36 -10.32
CA GLY A 175 25.68 -5.67 -9.94
C GLY A 175 25.81 -5.98 -8.44
N ASP A 176 25.07 -5.31 -7.56
CA ASP A 176 25.02 -5.70 -6.15
C ASP A 176 23.73 -6.47 -5.84
N THR A 177 23.94 -7.71 -5.54
CA THR A 177 22.98 -8.82 -5.43
C THR A 177 21.96 -8.65 -4.32
N THR A 178 20.71 -8.93 -4.64
CA THR A 178 19.69 -9.78 -4.00
C THR A 178 18.24 -9.30 -4.10
N VAL A 179 17.92 -8.34 -4.97
CA VAL A 179 16.53 -8.05 -5.34
C VAL A 179 16.36 -8.42 -6.80
N MET A 180 15.64 -9.49 -7.09
CA MET A 180 15.28 -9.80 -8.47
C MET A 180 14.46 -8.65 -9.06
N GLU A 181 14.88 -8.11 -10.21
CA GLU A 181 14.11 -7.09 -10.97
C GLU A 181 12.72 -7.61 -11.31
N HIS A 182 12.56 -8.92 -11.44
CA HIS A 182 11.33 -9.62 -11.79
C HIS A 182 11.14 -10.84 -10.88
N GLY A 183 10.18 -10.74 -9.96
CA GLY A 183 9.87 -11.80 -9.01
C GLY A 183 9.29 -11.30 -7.70
N LEU A 184 9.09 -12.21 -6.76
CA LEU A 184 8.65 -11.91 -5.39
C LEU A 184 9.79 -12.23 -4.41
N THR A 185 10.31 -11.21 -3.76
CA THR A 185 11.28 -11.37 -2.66
C THR A 185 10.58 -11.17 -1.33
N VAL A 186 10.70 -12.13 -0.43
CA VAL A 186 10.12 -12.11 0.91
C VAL A 186 11.25 -12.17 1.94
N ASN A 187 11.47 -11.08 2.66
CA ASN A 187 12.39 -10.98 3.79
C ASN A 187 11.59 -10.64 5.05
N LEU A 188 11.00 -11.64 5.68
CA LEU A 188 10.17 -11.48 6.87
C LEU A 188 10.98 -11.83 8.12
N LYS A 189 11.31 -10.81 8.93
CA LYS A 189 12.00 -10.98 10.20
C LYS A 189 11.06 -11.47 11.29
N GLU A 190 9.89 -10.84 11.41
CA GLU A 190 8.92 -11.16 12.44
C GLU A 190 7.50 -10.72 12.06
N ARG A 191 6.52 -11.60 12.30
CA ARG A 191 5.11 -11.21 12.38
C ARG A 191 4.60 -11.58 13.77
N SER A 192 4.21 -10.58 14.55
CA SER A 192 3.66 -10.77 15.89
C SER A 192 2.30 -10.12 16.05
N THR A 193 1.53 -10.63 17.00
CA THR A 193 0.29 -10.02 17.49
C THR A 193 0.43 -9.74 18.96
N ARG A 194 -0.36 -8.79 19.48
CA ARG A 194 -0.48 -8.54 20.92
C ARG A 194 -1.82 -9.06 21.38
N ASP A 195 -1.79 -9.99 22.32
CA ASP A 195 -2.96 -10.48 23.02
C ASP A 195 -2.87 -9.99 24.47
N PHE A 196 -3.76 -9.07 24.84
CA PHE A 196 -3.69 -8.31 26.09
C PHE A 196 -2.31 -7.65 26.29
N PHE A 197 -1.48 -8.15 27.18
CA PHE A 197 -0.14 -7.61 27.48
C PHE A 197 1.00 -8.51 26.98
N GLN A 198 0.70 -9.65 26.34
CA GLN A 198 1.71 -10.58 25.84
C GLN A 198 1.89 -10.44 24.33
N LYS A 199 3.15 -10.35 23.89
CA LYS A 199 3.54 -10.41 22.48
C LYS A 199 3.60 -11.88 22.07
N LYS A 200 2.79 -12.29 21.10
CA LYS A 200 2.82 -13.62 20.48
C LYS A 200 3.43 -13.51 19.10
N ILE A 201 4.51 -14.23 18.87
CA ILE A 201 5.14 -14.33 17.54
C ILE A 201 4.41 -15.39 16.75
N LEU A 202 3.94 -15.02 15.55
CA LEU A 202 3.20 -15.88 14.64
C LEU A 202 4.09 -16.47 13.56
N LEU A 203 5.00 -15.64 13.00
CA LEU A 203 6.00 -16.03 12.01
C LEU A 203 7.34 -15.42 12.39
N TRP A 204 8.41 -16.15 12.09
CA TRP A 204 9.76 -15.71 12.40
C TRP A 204 10.73 -16.17 11.29
N ASP A 205 11.58 -15.25 10.81
CA ASP A 205 12.77 -15.52 10.00
C ASP A 205 12.44 -16.34 8.73
N ILE A 206 11.71 -15.72 7.79
CA ILE A 206 11.30 -16.33 6.53
C ILE A 206 11.93 -15.54 5.38
N HIS A 207 12.82 -16.18 4.66
CA HIS A 207 13.54 -15.62 3.51
C HIS A 207 13.37 -16.50 2.30
N MET A 208 12.87 -15.93 1.20
CA MET A 208 12.71 -16.64 -0.07
C MET A 208 12.58 -15.68 -1.25
N VAL A 209 12.97 -16.15 -2.43
CA VAL A 209 12.85 -15.43 -3.70
C VAL A 209 12.14 -16.31 -4.71
N ILE A 210 10.98 -15.89 -5.18
CA ILE A 210 10.14 -16.63 -6.14
C ILE A 210 10.25 -15.94 -7.50
N PRO A 211 10.74 -16.64 -8.55
CA PRO A 211 10.84 -16.09 -9.89
C PRO A 211 9.46 -15.83 -10.52
N GLN A 212 9.40 -14.91 -11.50
CA GLN A 212 8.22 -14.77 -12.34
C GLN A 212 7.97 -16.04 -13.17
N GLY A 213 6.69 -16.30 -13.45
CA GLY A 213 6.27 -17.47 -14.21
C GLY A 213 6.14 -18.75 -13.38
N HIS A 214 6.54 -18.72 -12.10
CA HIS A 214 6.46 -19.89 -11.24
C HIS A 214 5.08 -20.08 -10.62
N MET A 215 4.65 -21.33 -10.60
CA MET A 215 3.50 -21.80 -9.82
C MET A 215 4.01 -22.52 -8.58
N VAL A 216 3.69 -21.99 -7.41
CA VAL A 216 4.29 -22.37 -6.13
C VAL A 216 3.24 -23.00 -5.22
N LEU A 217 3.56 -24.16 -4.66
CA LEU A 217 2.75 -24.86 -3.68
C LEU A 217 3.09 -24.39 -2.26
N LEU A 218 2.11 -23.91 -1.49
CA LEU A 218 2.30 -23.57 -0.07
C LEU A 218 1.74 -24.65 0.83
N LEU A 219 2.64 -25.39 1.49
CA LEU A 219 2.35 -26.49 2.40
C LEU A 219 2.59 -26.11 3.87
N GLY A 220 1.95 -26.83 4.76
CA GLY A 220 2.13 -26.75 6.20
C GLY A 220 0.89 -27.20 6.95
N GLY A 221 1.07 -27.63 8.17
CA GLY A 221 -0.01 -28.09 9.04
C GLY A 221 -1.02 -27.02 9.41
N SER A 222 -2.06 -27.42 10.12
CA SER A 222 -3.03 -26.48 10.66
C SER A 222 -2.36 -25.48 11.59
N GLY A 223 -2.62 -24.18 11.34
CA GLY A 223 -2.02 -23.08 12.11
C GLY A 223 -0.50 -22.95 11.97
N ALA A 224 0.15 -23.55 10.97
CA ALA A 224 1.58 -23.32 10.67
C ALA A 224 1.88 -21.88 10.21
N GLY A 225 0.86 -21.07 10.02
CA GLY A 225 1.02 -19.67 9.66
C GLY A 225 0.82 -19.38 8.16
N LYS A 226 0.27 -20.32 7.37
CA LYS A 226 0.04 -20.13 5.92
C LYS A 226 -0.76 -18.85 5.62
N THR A 227 -1.94 -18.70 6.22
CA THR A 227 -2.77 -17.50 6.05
C THR A 227 -2.08 -16.23 6.56
N THR A 228 -1.32 -16.34 7.65
CA THR A 228 -0.55 -15.21 8.19
C THR A 228 0.57 -14.78 7.23
N LEU A 229 1.27 -15.74 6.60
CA LEU A 229 2.28 -15.46 5.58
C LEU A 229 1.66 -14.81 4.35
N VAL A 230 0.56 -15.36 3.85
CA VAL A 230 -0.19 -14.80 2.71
C VAL A 230 -0.66 -13.37 2.99
N ASN A 231 -1.21 -13.12 4.19
CA ASN A 231 -1.64 -11.78 4.59
C ASN A 231 -0.47 -10.79 4.71
N ALA A 232 0.71 -11.28 5.10
CA ALA A 232 1.92 -10.46 5.12
C ALA A 232 2.41 -10.17 3.68
N ILE A 233 2.43 -11.17 2.80
CA ILE A 233 2.88 -11.03 1.40
C ILE A 233 1.97 -10.07 0.62
N ASN A 234 0.64 -10.19 0.75
CA ASN A 234 -0.30 -9.31 0.03
C ASN A 234 -0.47 -7.93 0.69
N GLY A 235 0.22 -7.65 1.80
CA GLY A 235 0.19 -6.37 2.51
C GLY A 235 -1.09 -6.12 3.33
N TYR A 236 -2.00 -7.10 3.43
CA TYR A 236 -3.23 -6.98 4.21
C TYR A 236 -2.92 -6.84 5.72
N GLU A 237 -1.98 -7.63 6.21
CA GLU A 237 -1.46 -7.53 7.57
C GLU A 237 0.04 -7.28 7.55
N LYS A 238 0.46 -6.08 7.96
CA LYS A 238 1.88 -5.72 7.96
C LYS A 238 2.67 -6.52 9.00
N ALA A 239 3.83 -7.00 8.58
CA ALA A 239 4.85 -7.63 9.40
C ALA A 239 6.10 -6.72 9.51
N ASN A 240 7.05 -7.07 10.37
CA ASN A 240 8.41 -6.55 10.29
C ASN A 240 9.12 -7.29 9.15
N ALA A 241 8.89 -6.83 7.93
CA ALA A 241 9.33 -7.49 6.71
C ALA A 241 9.60 -6.48 5.61
N GLU A 242 10.46 -6.87 4.67
CA GLU A 242 10.63 -6.26 3.38
C GLU A 242 10.11 -7.24 2.32
N ILE A 243 9.02 -6.87 1.65
CA ILE A 243 8.40 -7.69 0.62
C ILE A 243 8.40 -6.90 -0.67
N MET A 244 9.10 -7.43 -1.66
CA MET A 244 9.29 -6.79 -2.96
C MET A 244 8.63 -7.63 -4.04
N LEU A 245 7.75 -7.02 -4.83
CA LEU A 245 7.17 -7.64 -6.03
C LEU A 245 7.60 -6.82 -7.25
N ASN A 246 8.32 -7.44 -8.17
CA ASN A 246 8.86 -6.79 -9.37
C ASN A 246 9.60 -5.48 -9.05
N GLY A 247 10.49 -5.51 -8.05
CA GLY A 247 11.26 -4.35 -7.61
C GLY A 247 10.47 -3.28 -6.82
N SER A 248 9.18 -3.50 -6.54
CA SER A 248 8.32 -2.57 -5.81
C SER A 248 7.99 -3.09 -4.41
N ASN A 249 8.16 -2.26 -3.39
CA ASN A 249 7.89 -2.66 -2.01
C ASN A 249 6.39 -2.64 -1.70
N MET A 250 5.85 -3.80 -1.32
CA MET A 250 4.43 -4.02 -1.03
C MET A 250 3.87 -3.12 0.08
N TYR A 251 4.68 -2.77 1.08
CA TYR A 251 4.20 -2.02 2.24
C TYR A 251 4.27 -0.51 2.07
N THR A 252 5.29 -0.02 1.38
CA THR A 252 5.47 1.41 1.15
C THR A 252 4.61 1.91 -0.01
N GLN A 253 4.34 1.05 -1.00
CA GLN A 253 3.58 1.35 -2.21
C GLN A 253 2.22 0.63 -2.26
N TYR A 254 1.63 0.30 -1.12
CA TYR A 254 0.43 -0.53 -1.00
C TYR A 254 -0.72 -0.10 -1.93
N LYS A 255 -0.94 1.21 -2.14
CA LYS A 255 -2.03 1.72 -2.98
C LYS A 255 -1.92 1.33 -4.46
N SER A 256 -0.70 1.29 -5.00
CA SER A 256 -0.46 0.81 -6.37
C SER A 256 -0.39 -0.70 -6.42
N MET A 257 0.27 -1.30 -5.43
CA MET A 257 0.49 -2.75 -5.37
C MET A 257 -0.79 -3.57 -5.10
N GLN A 258 -1.85 -2.96 -4.55
CA GLN A 258 -3.13 -3.64 -4.36
C GLN A 258 -3.79 -4.10 -5.68
N TYR A 259 -3.42 -3.51 -6.82
CA TYR A 259 -3.88 -3.93 -8.15
C TYR A 259 -2.98 -5.01 -8.77
N GLU A 260 -1.75 -5.14 -8.25
CA GLU A 260 -0.76 -6.13 -8.67
C GLU A 260 -0.91 -7.47 -7.92
N THR A 261 -1.81 -7.53 -6.93
CA THR A 261 -2.07 -8.74 -6.14
C THR A 261 -3.53 -9.16 -6.27
N GLY A 262 -3.74 -10.45 -6.54
CA GLY A 262 -5.04 -11.09 -6.46
C GLY A 262 -5.05 -12.14 -5.35
N PHE A 263 -6.10 -12.17 -4.54
CA PHE A 263 -6.27 -13.17 -3.48
C PHE A 263 -7.65 -13.81 -3.55
N VAL A 264 -7.68 -15.11 -3.75
CA VAL A 264 -8.90 -15.92 -3.75
C VAL A 264 -9.01 -16.66 -2.42
N PRO A 265 -9.92 -16.27 -1.53
CA PRO A 265 -10.13 -16.97 -0.26
C PRO A 265 -10.79 -18.33 -0.45
N GLN A 266 -10.69 -19.19 0.57
CA GLN A 266 -11.32 -20.50 0.59
C GLN A 266 -12.83 -20.42 0.38
N GLN A 267 -13.51 -19.44 1.01
CA GLN A 267 -14.95 -19.22 0.87
C GLN A 267 -15.23 -18.17 -0.20
N GLU A 268 -16.15 -18.49 -1.13
CA GLU A 268 -16.55 -17.54 -2.16
C GLU A 268 -17.44 -16.42 -1.58
N LEU A 269 -17.00 -15.19 -1.74
CA LEU A 269 -17.72 -13.99 -1.29
C LEU A 269 -18.46 -13.35 -2.47
N MET A 270 -19.56 -13.95 -2.90
CA MET A 270 -20.36 -13.49 -4.04
C MET A 270 -21.83 -13.29 -3.68
N ARG A 271 -22.47 -12.36 -4.41
CA ARG A 271 -23.91 -12.10 -4.24
C ARG A 271 -24.71 -13.14 -5.04
N ASN A 272 -25.48 -13.97 -4.34
CA ASN A 272 -26.24 -15.07 -4.92
C ASN A 272 -27.29 -14.66 -5.97
N LYS A 273 -27.81 -13.43 -5.89
CA LYS A 273 -28.88 -12.90 -6.76
C LYS A 273 -28.35 -12.19 -8.02
N ASP A 274 -27.05 -12.00 -8.14
CA ASP A 274 -26.44 -11.36 -9.30
C ASP A 274 -26.18 -12.42 -10.39
N THR A 275 -26.13 -11.98 -11.66
CA THR A 275 -25.68 -12.84 -12.75
C THR A 275 -24.16 -12.90 -12.79
N VAL A 276 -23.61 -13.93 -13.45
CA VAL A 276 -22.16 -14.07 -13.67
C VAL A 276 -21.58 -12.81 -14.32
N TYR A 277 -22.20 -12.31 -15.38
CA TYR A 277 -21.75 -11.12 -16.07
C TYR A 277 -21.78 -9.88 -15.18
N TYR A 278 -22.84 -9.71 -14.40
CA TYR A 278 -22.97 -8.57 -13.51
C TYR A 278 -21.93 -8.61 -12.39
N THR A 279 -21.70 -9.78 -11.82
CA THR A 279 -20.65 -10.00 -10.79
C THR A 279 -19.27 -9.62 -11.30
N LEU A 280 -18.90 -10.06 -12.52
CA LEU A 280 -17.60 -9.71 -13.12
C LEU A 280 -17.53 -8.24 -13.52
N THR A 281 -18.63 -7.64 -13.97
CA THR A 281 -18.68 -6.21 -14.29
C THR A 281 -18.49 -5.36 -13.05
N ASP A 282 -19.07 -5.74 -11.92
CA ASP A 282 -18.87 -5.04 -10.66
C ASP A 282 -17.45 -5.25 -10.11
N ALA A 283 -16.89 -6.44 -10.24
CA ALA A 283 -15.47 -6.68 -9.93
C ALA A 283 -14.55 -5.78 -10.78
N ALA A 284 -14.83 -5.64 -12.08
CA ALA A 284 -14.07 -4.77 -12.95
C ALA A 284 -14.15 -3.29 -12.57
N LYS A 285 -15.31 -2.82 -12.07
CA LYS A 285 -15.45 -1.45 -11.55
C LYS A 285 -14.61 -1.21 -10.29
N LEU A 286 -14.49 -2.22 -9.44
CA LEU A 286 -13.80 -2.11 -8.16
C LEU A 286 -12.29 -2.32 -8.27
N ARG A 287 -11.85 -3.22 -9.17
CA ARG A 287 -10.47 -3.70 -9.26
C ARG A 287 -9.65 -3.03 -10.36
N LEU A 288 -10.28 -2.46 -11.39
CA LEU A 288 -9.55 -1.71 -12.41
C LEU A 288 -9.46 -0.23 -12.04
N PRO A 289 -8.33 0.43 -12.35
CA PRO A 289 -8.16 1.85 -12.15
C PRO A 289 -9.30 2.67 -12.77
N LYS A 290 -9.63 3.83 -12.17
CA LYS A 290 -10.78 4.64 -12.58
C LYS A 290 -10.66 5.23 -13.99
N ASP A 291 -9.47 5.42 -14.48
CA ASP A 291 -9.09 5.93 -15.80
C ASP A 291 -9.25 4.90 -16.93
N VAL A 292 -9.46 3.61 -16.61
CA VAL A 292 -9.73 2.59 -17.62
C VAL A 292 -11.10 2.84 -18.27
N PRO A 293 -11.16 3.02 -19.62
CA PRO A 293 -12.41 3.25 -20.34
C PRO A 293 -13.43 2.12 -20.16
N GLY A 294 -14.72 2.44 -20.21
CA GLY A 294 -15.80 1.47 -20.04
C GLY A 294 -15.77 0.31 -21.06
N ASP A 295 -15.33 0.60 -22.30
CA ASP A 295 -15.20 -0.44 -23.32
C ASP A 295 -14.04 -1.39 -23.05
N ALA A 296 -12.91 -0.88 -22.56
CA ALA A 296 -11.78 -1.70 -22.16
C ALA A 296 -12.15 -2.60 -20.96
N ARG A 297 -12.93 -2.08 -20.00
CA ARG A 297 -13.45 -2.91 -18.89
C ARG A 297 -14.36 -4.02 -19.37
N ARG A 298 -15.27 -3.71 -20.30
CA ARG A 298 -16.15 -4.72 -20.90
C ARG A 298 -15.36 -5.81 -21.62
N LYS A 299 -14.40 -5.40 -22.45
CA LYS A 299 -13.51 -6.33 -23.15
C LYS A 299 -12.77 -7.25 -22.16
N ARG A 300 -12.25 -6.69 -21.06
CA ARG A 300 -11.56 -7.47 -20.03
C ARG A 300 -12.48 -8.46 -19.33
N VAL A 301 -13.73 -8.09 -19.07
CA VAL A 301 -14.75 -9.02 -18.51
C VAL A 301 -15.00 -10.19 -19.45
N GLU A 302 -15.15 -9.94 -20.75
CA GLU A 302 -15.37 -11.00 -21.75
C GLU A 302 -14.15 -11.93 -21.85
N GLU A 303 -12.95 -11.39 -21.91
CA GLU A 303 -11.69 -12.16 -21.92
C GLU A 303 -11.60 -13.11 -20.72
N VAL A 304 -11.86 -12.59 -19.52
CA VAL A 304 -11.79 -13.39 -18.29
C VAL A 304 -12.90 -14.45 -18.24
N MET A 305 -14.11 -14.13 -18.75
CA MET A 305 -15.18 -15.11 -18.87
C MET A 305 -14.81 -16.26 -19.81
N GLU A 306 -14.16 -15.97 -20.92
CA GLU A 306 -13.68 -16.97 -21.88
C GLU A 306 -12.61 -17.87 -21.26
N ILE A 307 -11.59 -17.25 -20.61
CA ILE A 307 -10.50 -17.97 -19.94
C ILE A 307 -11.04 -19.03 -18.96
N PHE A 308 -12.07 -18.71 -18.19
CA PHE A 308 -12.63 -19.64 -17.19
C PHE A 308 -13.86 -20.42 -17.66
N GLY A 309 -14.20 -20.36 -18.95
CA GLY A 309 -15.32 -21.11 -19.52
C GLY A 309 -16.68 -20.71 -18.93
N LEU A 310 -16.86 -19.45 -18.58
CA LEU A 310 -18.08 -18.90 -17.97
C LEU A 310 -19.06 -18.31 -18.98
N THR A 311 -18.69 -18.26 -20.26
CA THR A 311 -19.49 -17.63 -21.33
C THR A 311 -20.88 -18.28 -21.47
N ALA A 312 -20.96 -19.60 -21.37
CA ALA A 312 -22.24 -20.36 -21.47
C ALA A 312 -23.23 -20.04 -20.34
N VAL A 313 -22.69 -19.62 -19.16
CA VAL A 313 -23.49 -19.29 -17.96
C VAL A 313 -23.57 -17.80 -17.67
N ARG A 314 -23.21 -16.96 -18.65
CA ARG A 314 -23.14 -15.49 -18.54
C ARG A 314 -24.35 -14.87 -17.82
N ASN A 315 -25.55 -15.28 -18.19
CA ASN A 315 -26.80 -14.72 -17.67
C ASN A 315 -27.38 -15.53 -16.52
N SER A 316 -26.72 -16.60 -16.09
CA SER A 316 -27.16 -17.43 -14.96
C SER A 316 -26.90 -16.69 -13.64
N LEU A 317 -27.85 -16.84 -12.70
CA LEU A 317 -27.66 -16.33 -11.34
C LEU A 317 -26.59 -17.16 -10.62
N VAL A 318 -25.77 -16.51 -9.81
CA VAL A 318 -24.67 -17.13 -9.03
C VAL A 318 -25.18 -18.29 -8.18
N GLN A 319 -26.38 -18.16 -7.57
CA GLN A 319 -26.96 -19.26 -6.78
C GLN A 319 -27.28 -20.55 -7.59
N LYS A 320 -27.44 -20.44 -8.91
CA LYS A 320 -27.74 -21.59 -9.81
C LYS A 320 -26.48 -22.24 -10.37
N LEU A 321 -25.32 -21.71 -10.11
CA LEU A 321 -24.02 -22.24 -10.55
C LEU A 321 -23.69 -23.53 -9.77
N SER A 322 -23.00 -24.46 -10.43
CA SER A 322 -22.35 -25.59 -9.76
C SER A 322 -21.16 -25.06 -8.88
N GLY A 323 -20.72 -25.89 -7.92
CA GLY A 323 -19.57 -25.53 -7.06
C GLY A 323 -18.35 -25.13 -7.89
N GLY A 324 -17.99 -25.91 -8.91
CA GLY A 324 -16.87 -25.61 -9.80
C GLY A 324 -17.06 -24.31 -10.61
N GLN A 325 -18.27 -24.00 -11.04
CA GLN A 325 -18.56 -22.73 -11.72
C GLN A 325 -18.44 -21.53 -10.77
N LYS A 326 -18.90 -21.68 -9.52
CA LYS A 326 -18.74 -20.66 -8.49
C LYS A 326 -17.27 -20.42 -8.20
N LYS A 327 -16.47 -21.49 -8.06
CA LYS A 327 -15.03 -21.37 -7.82
C LYS A 327 -14.33 -20.66 -8.97
N ARG A 328 -14.62 -21.07 -10.22
CA ARG A 328 -14.08 -20.38 -11.41
C ARG A 328 -14.51 -18.91 -11.49
N LEU A 329 -15.73 -18.58 -11.11
CA LEU A 329 -16.20 -17.19 -11.06
C LEU A 329 -15.45 -16.39 -9.99
N SER A 330 -15.22 -16.94 -8.79
CA SER A 330 -14.44 -16.31 -7.73
C SER A 330 -13.00 -16.00 -8.18
N ILE A 331 -12.36 -16.96 -8.86
CA ILE A 331 -11.01 -16.77 -9.42
C ILE A 331 -11.01 -15.72 -10.53
N ALA A 332 -12.01 -15.76 -11.40
CA ALA A 332 -12.19 -14.81 -12.49
C ALA A 332 -12.32 -13.35 -12.00
N MET A 333 -13.04 -13.13 -10.89
CA MET A 333 -13.18 -11.81 -10.27
C MET A 333 -11.83 -11.21 -9.84
N GLU A 334 -10.95 -12.06 -9.32
CA GLU A 334 -9.61 -11.63 -8.90
C GLU A 334 -8.67 -11.40 -10.10
N LEU A 335 -8.78 -12.23 -11.15
CA LEU A 335 -7.94 -12.12 -12.35
C LEU A 335 -8.28 -10.90 -13.23
N ILE A 336 -9.40 -10.22 -12.99
CA ILE A 336 -9.80 -9.01 -13.75
C ILE A 336 -8.72 -7.93 -13.72
N SER A 337 -8.10 -7.69 -12.57
CA SER A 337 -7.01 -6.72 -12.44
C SER A 337 -5.71 -7.12 -13.13
N ASN A 338 -5.63 -8.35 -13.65
CA ASN A 338 -4.44 -8.93 -14.27
C ASN A 338 -3.21 -8.89 -13.34
N PRO A 339 -3.32 -9.39 -12.10
CA PRO A 339 -2.30 -9.22 -11.07
C PRO A 339 -1.00 -9.94 -11.44
N SER A 340 0.14 -9.40 -11.01
CA SER A 340 1.47 -10.03 -11.13
C SER A 340 1.68 -11.16 -10.12
N LEU A 341 1.04 -11.04 -8.94
CA LEU A 341 1.02 -12.06 -7.89
C LEU A 341 -0.41 -12.53 -7.65
N PHE A 342 -0.63 -13.84 -7.77
CA PHE A 342 -1.94 -14.45 -7.62
C PHE A 342 -1.91 -15.55 -6.56
N ILE A 343 -2.64 -15.37 -5.48
CA ILE A 343 -2.64 -16.29 -4.34
C ILE A 343 -4.03 -16.90 -4.21
N LEU A 344 -4.10 -18.24 -4.10
CA LEU A 344 -5.34 -18.97 -4.01
C LEU A 344 -5.32 -19.90 -2.79
N ASP A 345 -6.33 -19.77 -1.95
CA ASP A 345 -6.51 -20.60 -0.76
C ASP A 345 -7.56 -21.68 -1.04
N GLU A 346 -7.11 -22.92 -1.14
CA GLU A 346 -7.89 -24.11 -1.45
C GLU A 346 -8.81 -23.97 -2.69
N PRO A 347 -8.26 -23.60 -3.86
CA PRO A 347 -9.09 -23.40 -5.05
C PRO A 347 -9.73 -24.70 -5.59
N ASP A 348 -9.18 -25.85 -5.23
CA ASP A 348 -9.63 -27.20 -5.60
C ASP A 348 -10.60 -27.84 -4.59
N SER A 349 -10.87 -27.17 -3.46
CA SER A 349 -11.78 -27.69 -2.44
C SER A 349 -13.20 -27.89 -2.99
N GLY A 350 -13.75 -29.11 -2.79
CA GLY A 350 -15.09 -29.47 -3.26
C GLY A 350 -15.20 -29.78 -4.76
N LEU A 351 -14.06 -29.82 -5.49
CA LEU A 351 -14.01 -30.25 -6.89
C LEU A 351 -13.66 -31.75 -6.99
N ASP A 352 -14.19 -32.40 -8.00
CA ASP A 352 -13.73 -33.75 -8.39
C ASP A 352 -12.31 -33.66 -8.99
N GLY A 353 -11.66 -34.83 -9.14
CA GLY A 353 -10.27 -34.89 -9.60
C GLY A 353 -10.05 -34.31 -11.01
N VAL A 354 -11.03 -34.44 -11.91
CA VAL A 354 -10.94 -33.91 -13.28
C VAL A 354 -11.03 -32.39 -13.27
N MET A 355 -12.06 -31.87 -12.58
CA MET A 355 -12.28 -30.42 -12.48
C MET A 355 -11.14 -29.71 -11.73
N ALA A 356 -10.57 -30.36 -10.70
CA ALA A 356 -9.41 -29.81 -9.98
C ALA A 356 -8.18 -29.70 -10.91
N ARG A 357 -7.92 -30.72 -11.72
CA ARG A 357 -6.81 -30.69 -12.71
C ARG A 357 -7.02 -29.65 -13.80
N GLU A 358 -8.24 -29.54 -14.35
CA GLU A 358 -8.57 -28.48 -15.33
C GLU A 358 -8.33 -27.08 -14.75
N LEU A 359 -8.74 -26.87 -13.51
CA LEU A 359 -8.50 -25.59 -12.82
C LEU A 359 -7.01 -25.31 -12.64
N MET A 360 -6.23 -26.30 -12.16
CA MET A 360 -4.78 -26.13 -11.96
C MET A 360 -4.05 -25.91 -13.29
N GLN A 361 -4.48 -26.60 -14.36
CA GLN A 361 -3.93 -26.37 -15.70
C GLN A 361 -4.19 -24.93 -16.17
N GLN A 362 -5.36 -24.35 -15.85
CA GLN A 362 -5.69 -22.97 -16.17
C GLN A 362 -4.83 -21.99 -15.36
N LEU A 363 -4.58 -22.29 -14.08
CA LEU A 363 -3.68 -21.51 -13.23
C LEU A 363 -2.23 -21.60 -13.72
N ARG A 364 -1.79 -22.79 -14.16
CA ARG A 364 -0.46 -22.97 -14.77
C ARG A 364 -0.28 -22.07 -16.01
N LYS A 365 -1.27 -22.11 -16.94
CA LYS A 365 -1.28 -21.20 -18.09
C LYS A 365 -1.21 -19.73 -17.67
N THR A 366 -1.86 -19.38 -16.56
CA THR A 366 -1.79 -18.02 -16.02
C THR A 366 -0.38 -17.69 -15.51
N ALA A 367 0.28 -18.61 -14.83
CA ALA A 367 1.68 -18.44 -14.42
C ALA A 367 2.63 -18.31 -15.63
N ASP A 368 2.44 -19.12 -16.68
CA ASP A 368 3.22 -19.08 -17.92
C ASP A 368 3.19 -17.72 -18.64
N THR A 369 2.20 -16.87 -18.33
CA THR A 369 2.19 -15.47 -18.82
C THR A 369 3.11 -14.53 -18.03
N GLY A 370 4.00 -15.05 -17.18
CA GLY A 370 4.94 -14.29 -16.37
C GLY A 370 4.40 -13.90 -14.99
N LYS A 371 3.32 -14.52 -14.51
CA LYS A 371 2.74 -14.26 -13.19
C LYS A 371 3.28 -15.24 -12.16
N ILE A 372 3.32 -14.80 -10.90
CA ILE A 372 3.58 -15.70 -9.77
C ILE A 372 2.24 -16.18 -9.24
N VAL A 373 2.06 -17.50 -9.18
CA VAL A 373 0.84 -18.14 -8.68
C VAL A 373 1.17 -18.97 -7.45
N ILE A 374 0.63 -18.60 -6.29
CA ILE A 374 0.82 -19.34 -5.04
C ILE A 374 -0.49 -20.04 -4.70
N VAL A 375 -0.45 -21.35 -4.53
CA VAL A 375 -1.63 -22.17 -4.22
C VAL A 375 -1.45 -22.90 -2.91
N ILE A 376 -2.44 -22.81 -2.04
CA ILE A 376 -2.60 -23.65 -0.86
C ILE A 376 -3.59 -24.75 -1.20
N THR A 377 -3.24 -26.02 -1.02
CA THR A 377 -4.16 -27.15 -1.19
C THR A 377 -3.92 -28.24 -0.16
N HIS A 378 -4.96 -28.98 0.18
CA HIS A 378 -4.89 -30.16 1.06
C HIS A 378 -4.68 -31.47 0.31
N THR A 379 -4.75 -31.46 -1.01
CA THR A 379 -4.54 -32.65 -1.86
C THR A 379 -3.42 -32.40 -2.91
N PRO A 380 -2.21 -32.02 -2.47
CA PRO A 380 -1.15 -31.56 -3.36
C PRO A 380 -0.71 -32.63 -4.37
N ASP A 381 -0.68 -33.90 -3.95
CA ASP A 381 -0.16 -34.98 -4.81
C ASP A 381 -1.04 -35.26 -6.04
N ARG A 382 -2.30 -34.81 -6.06
CA ARG A 382 -3.19 -34.93 -7.23
C ARG A 382 -2.84 -33.98 -8.36
N VAL A 383 -2.15 -32.89 -8.06
CA VAL A 383 -1.93 -31.74 -8.97
C VAL A 383 -0.47 -31.28 -8.97
N ILE A 384 0.43 -32.10 -8.42
CA ILE A 384 1.84 -31.75 -8.18
C ILE A 384 2.59 -31.42 -9.47
N GLU A 385 2.20 -32.03 -10.59
CA GLU A 385 2.84 -31.80 -11.88
C GLU A 385 2.69 -30.36 -12.43
N PHE A 386 1.82 -29.54 -11.85
CA PHE A 386 1.61 -28.15 -12.27
C PHE A 386 2.52 -27.17 -11.53
N PHE A 387 3.21 -27.62 -10.47
CA PHE A 387 4.03 -26.75 -9.60
C PHE A 387 5.52 -26.85 -9.93
N ASP A 388 6.18 -25.68 -9.92
CA ASP A 388 7.63 -25.56 -10.05
C ASP A 388 8.30 -25.72 -8.68
N ASP A 389 7.81 -24.97 -7.69
CA ASP A 389 8.40 -24.87 -6.36
C ASP A 389 7.39 -25.20 -5.25
N VAL A 390 7.94 -25.47 -4.05
CA VAL A 390 7.16 -25.65 -2.83
C VAL A 390 7.73 -24.83 -1.68
N ILE A 391 6.84 -24.19 -0.94
CA ILE A 391 7.10 -23.55 0.35
C ILE A 391 6.54 -24.48 1.44
N VAL A 392 7.38 -24.92 2.36
CA VAL A 392 6.94 -25.74 3.51
C VAL A 392 7.07 -24.89 4.77
N LEU A 393 5.93 -24.57 5.39
CA LEU A 393 5.88 -23.92 6.70
C LEU A 393 5.65 -24.96 7.78
N ALA A 394 6.40 -24.83 8.87
CA ALA A 394 6.27 -25.68 10.05
C ALA A 394 6.22 -24.85 11.34
N LYS A 395 5.57 -25.39 12.38
CA LYS A 395 5.62 -24.80 13.73
C LYS A 395 6.82 -25.34 14.47
N ASP A 396 7.68 -24.46 14.97
CA ASP A 396 8.75 -24.81 15.90
C ASP A 396 8.21 -25.22 17.29
N SER A 397 9.11 -25.59 18.20
CA SER A 397 8.79 -25.93 19.59
C SER A 397 8.10 -24.78 20.34
N ALA A 398 8.38 -23.52 19.98
CA ALA A 398 7.74 -22.33 20.54
C ALA A 398 6.35 -22.01 19.93
N ARG A 399 5.83 -22.85 19.05
CA ARG A 399 4.58 -22.65 18.28
C ARG A 399 4.62 -21.46 17.32
N THR A 400 5.81 -21.08 16.86
CA THR A 400 6.02 -20.03 15.86
C THR A 400 6.16 -20.69 14.48
N GLY A 401 5.51 -20.11 13.48
CA GLY A 401 5.64 -20.58 12.10
C GLY A 401 7.01 -20.18 11.52
N ARG A 402 7.72 -21.15 10.98
CA ARG A 402 9.04 -21.01 10.37
C ARG A 402 9.07 -21.62 8.98
N LEU A 403 9.99 -21.15 8.15
CA LEU A 403 10.28 -21.79 6.88
C LEU A 403 11.11 -23.04 7.10
N ALA A 404 10.52 -24.21 6.81
CA ALA A 404 11.22 -25.49 6.89
C ALA A 404 11.89 -25.86 5.56
N PHE A 405 11.37 -25.32 4.43
CA PHE A 405 11.97 -25.50 3.11
C PHE A 405 11.33 -24.55 2.08
N TYR A 406 12.13 -24.08 1.13
CA TYR A 406 11.71 -23.49 -0.13
C TYR A 406 12.66 -23.93 -1.24
N GLY A 407 12.12 -24.39 -2.35
CA GLY A 407 12.85 -24.85 -3.53
C GLY A 407 11.95 -25.65 -4.46
N SER A 408 12.54 -26.28 -5.48
CA SER A 408 11.80 -27.10 -6.44
C SER A 408 11.15 -28.33 -5.78
N ILE A 409 10.10 -28.85 -6.43
CA ILE A 409 9.41 -30.07 -5.97
C ILE A 409 10.37 -31.25 -5.82
N GLN A 410 11.36 -31.40 -6.72
CA GLN A 410 12.33 -32.46 -6.66
C GLN A 410 13.30 -32.30 -5.49
N GLU A 411 13.84 -31.10 -5.28
CA GLU A 411 14.70 -30.81 -4.13
C GLU A 411 13.98 -31.02 -2.79
N ALA A 412 12.68 -30.71 -2.72
CA ALA A 412 11.89 -30.99 -1.53
C ALA A 412 11.81 -32.51 -1.24
N ARG A 413 11.57 -33.33 -2.26
CA ARG A 413 11.54 -34.80 -2.11
C ARG A 413 12.86 -35.34 -1.58
N GLU A 414 13.96 -34.85 -2.12
CA GLU A 414 15.33 -35.25 -1.68
C GLU A 414 15.62 -34.75 -0.25
N PHE A 415 15.25 -33.50 0.05
CA PHE A 415 15.49 -32.88 1.37
C PHE A 415 14.76 -33.59 2.49
N PHE A 416 13.47 -33.93 2.28
CA PHE A 416 12.62 -34.60 3.28
C PHE A 416 12.70 -36.14 3.21
N GLY A 417 13.26 -36.70 2.14
CA GLY A 417 13.30 -38.15 1.93
C GLY A 417 11.92 -38.77 1.67
N CYS A 418 11.00 -38.02 1.07
CA CYS A 418 9.61 -38.42 0.81
C CYS A 418 9.24 -38.22 -0.66
N GLU A 419 8.50 -39.14 -1.27
CA GLU A 419 7.98 -38.95 -2.62
C GLU A 419 6.72 -38.10 -2.67
N LYS A 420 5.88 -38.18 -1.63
CA LYS A 420 4.59 -37.49 -1.59
C LYS A 420 4.66 -36.22 -0.74
N MET A 421 4.06 -35.15 -1.23
CA MET A 421 3.98 -33.88 -0.52
C MET A 421 3.13 -33.97 0.77
N GLU A 422 2.12 -34.83 0.78
CA GLU A 422 1.31 -35.10 1.98
C GLU A 422 2.15 -35.74 3.11
N GLU A 423 3.16 -36.54 2.78
CA GLU A 423 4.06 -37.15 3.76
C GLU A 423 4.97 -36.09 4.40
N ILE A 424 5.43 -35.10 3.61
CA ILE A 424 6.21 -33.96 4.13
C ILE A 424 5.42 -33.22 5.20
N VAL A 425 4.14 -32.95 4.96
CA VAL A 425 3.27 -32.29 5.94
C VAL A 425 3.15 -33.13 7.21
N LYS A 426 3.04 -34.47 7.10
CA LYS A 426 3.02 -35.36 8.26
C LYS A 426 4.33 -35.37 9.04
N LEU A 427 5.48 -35.26 8.39
CA LEU A 427 6.78 -35.19 9.06
C LEU A 427 6.92 -33.93 9.93
N VAL A 428 6.51 -32.78 9.39
CA VAL A 428 6.67 -31.49 10.10
C VAL A 428 5.54 -31.19 11.08
N ASN A 429 4.38 -31.85 10.97
CA ASN A 429 3.29 -31.67 11.90
C ASN A 429 3.62 -32.27 13.27
N ARG A 430 3.02 -31.70 14.31
CA ARG A 430 3.19 -32.18 15.68
C ARG A 430 2.49 -33.53 15.89
N PRO A 431 2.94 -34.34 16.86
CA PRO A 431 2.27 -35.60 17.23
C PRO A 431 0.80 -35.40 17.60
N GLU A 432 0.48 -34.28 18.27
CA GLU A 432 -0.89 -33.89 18.63
C GLU A 432 -1.79 -33.65 17.42
N GLU A 433 -1.19 -33.29 16.28
CA GLU A 433 -1.84 -33.06 14.97
C GLU A 433 -1.71 -34.29 14.03
N GLY A 434 -1.27 -35.43 14.56
CA GLY A 434 -1.10 -36.67 13.81
C GLY A 434 0.18 -36.73 12.97
N GLY A 435 1.19 -35.94 13.32
CA GLY A 435 2.48 -35.89 12.63
C GLY A 435 3.64 -36.52 13.41
N ALA A 436 4.84 -36.47 12.83
CA ALA A 436 6.07 -37.01 13.43
C ALA A 436 6.80 -36.00 14.36
N GLY A 437 6.45 -34.72 14.34
CA GLY A 437 7.05 -33.69 15.20
C GLY A 437 8.47 -33.29 14.84
N MET A 438 8.89 -33.49 13.60
CA MET A 438 10.28 -33.24 13.17
C MET A 438 10.53 -31.80 12.66
N ALA A 439 9.62 -30.88 12.93
CA ALA A 439 9.69 -29.48 12.46
C ALA A 439 11.04 -28.82 12.76
N ASP A 440 11.46 -28.83 14.04
CA ASP A 440 12.70 -28.16 14.48
C ASP A 440 13.96 -28.73 13.76
N ALA A 441 14.00 -30.04 13.53
CA ALA A 441 15.10 -30.69 12.86
C ALA A 441 15.21 -30.23 11.37
N PHE A 442 14.07 -30.16 10.66
CA PHE A 442 14.07 -29.71 9.27
C PHE A 442 14.30 -28.20 9.13
N ILE A 443 13.77 -27.39 10.05
CA ILE A 443 14.06 -25.95 10.08
C ILE A 443 15.56 -25.72 10.25
N THR A 444 16.19 -26.40 11.21
CA THR A 444 17.65 -26.28 11.46
C THR A 444 18.45 -26.74 10.25
N LYS A 445 18.12 -27.91 9.69
CA LYS A 445 18.77 -28.45 8.49
C LYS A 445 18.67 -27.49 7.30
N TYR A 446 17.50 -26.83 7.13
CA TYR A 446 17.30 -25.86 6.02
C TYR A 446 18.13 -24.59 6.22
N LEU A 447 18.22 -24.08 7.46
CA LEU A 447 19.06 -22.92 7.78
C LEU A 447 20.55 -23.21 7.52
N GLU A 448 21.03 -24.42 7.83
CA GLU A 448 22.41 -24.84 7.52
C GLU A 448 22.69 -24.84 6.03
N VAL A 449 21.72 -25.29 5.20
CA VAL A 449 21.82 -25.28 3.73
C VAL A 449 21.83 -23.86 3.17
N GLN A 450 21.06 -22.93 3.76
CA GLN A 450 21.04 -21.52 3.31
C GLN A 450 22.33 -20.77 3.64
N HIS A 451 23.09 -21.19 4.65
CA HIS A 451 24.33 -20.55 5.09
C HIS A 451 25.60 -21.22 4.55
N ALA A 452 25.47 -22.34 3.85
CA ALA A 452 26.56 -23.08 3.17
C ALA A 452 26.76 -22.58 1.74
#